data_a13400b9cca8a3db68b28bece8cfa38b
#
_entry.id   a13400b9cca8a3db68b28bece8cfa38b
#
_cell.length_a   1.000
_cell.length_b   1.000
_cell.length_c   1.000
_cell.angle_alpha   90.00
_cell.angle_beta   90.00
_cell.angle_gamma   90.00
#
_symmetry.space_group_name_H-M   'P 1'
#
loop_
_entity.id
_entity.type
_entity.pdbx_description
1 polymer ?
#
loop_
_entity_poly.entity_id
_entity_poly.type
_entity_poly.pdbx_seq_one_letter_code
_entity_poly.pdbx_strand_id
1 'polypeptide(L)'
;MTTFKSLLFLLSTLFFIACAGSPEVTRQGPPKWIDVPPSDGKIYGIGQASFNYYGVNAQKQEAMAQAIDMIARQKGVKVQNSLERIKRVDKGQVTQATSIGYSFQSVDGTTVNAKIKDVYHDTYKDVYHILMIEY
;
A
#
# COMPACT_ATOMS: atom_id res chain seq x y z
N MET A 1 -35.21 -51.80 20.77
CA MET A 1 -34.70 -51.67 19.37
C MET A 1 -35.05 -50.32 18.72
N THR A 2 -35.87 -49.52 19.29
CA THR A 2 -36.31 -48.20 18.76
C THR A 2 -35.37 -47.03 19.08
N THR A 3 -34.62 -47.11 20.17
CA THR A 3 -33.72 -46.03 20.63
C THR A 3 -32.44 -45.95 19.84
N PHE A 4 -31.94 -47.05 19.24
CA PHE A 4 -30.71 -47.08 18.48
C PHE A 4 -30.87 -46.48 17.06
N LYS A 5 -32.06 -46.57 16.47
CA LYS A 5 -32.36 -45.94 15.17
C LYS A 5 -32.48 -44.41 15.28
N SER A 6 -32.99 -43.91 16.42
CA SER A 6 -33.12 -42.48 16.65
C SER A 6 -31.76 -41.78 16.83
N LEU A 7 -30.81 -42.47 17.46
CA LEU A 7 -29.45 -41.94 17.67
C LEU A 7 -28.66 -41.84 16.35
N LEU A 8 -28.89 -42.78 15.44
CA LEU A 8 -28.21 -42.77 14.11
C LEU A 8 -28.71 -41.65 13.21
N PHE A 9 -30.00 -41.26 13.38
CA PHE A 9 -30.58 -40.13 12.61
C PHE A 9 -30.10 -38.78 13.12
N LEU A 10 -29.83 -38.66 14.42
CA LEU A 10 -29.33 -37.41 15.02
C LEU A 10 -27.86 -37.14 14.66
N LEU A 11 -27.09 -38.20 14.42
CA LEU A 11 -25.67 -38.07 14.03
C LEU A 11 -25.48 -37.71 12.54
N SER A 12 -26.50 -38.00 11.71
CA SER A 12 -26.45 -37.70 10.25
C SER A 12 -26.75 -36.22 9.94
N THR A 13 -27.37 -35.47 10.85
CA THR A 13 -27.73 -34.06 10.63
C THR A 13 -26.61 -33.06 10.94
N LEU A 14 -25.52 -33.52 11.58
CA LEU A 14 -24.42 -32.64 12.01
C LEU A 14 -23.35 -32.41 10.91
N PHE A 15 -23.47 -33.07 9.74
CA PHE A 15 -22.45 -33.01 8.68
C PHE A 15 -22.71 -31.96 7.59
N PHE A 16 -23.78 -31.16 7.68
CA PHE A 16 -24.13 -30.20 6.62
C PHE A 16 -23.81 -28.74 6.90
N ILE A 17 -23.04 -28.41 7.97
CA ILE A 17 -22.69 -27.01 8.29
C ILE A 17 -21.17 -26.81 8.12
N ALA A 18 -20.61 -27.20 6.98
CA ALA A 18 -19.23 -26.89 6.66
C ALA A 18 -19.06 -26.49 5.18
N CYS A 19 -19.96 -25.67 4.66
CA CYS A 19 -19.67 -24.79 3.55
C CYS A 19 -19.63 -23.37 4.07
N ALA A 20 -18.67 -23.10 4.95
CA ALA A 20 -18.22 -21.73 5.19
C ALA A 20 -17.58 -21.29 3.87
N GLY A 21 -18.28 -20.42 3.14
CA GLY A 21 -17.82 -19.86 1.90
C GLY A 21 -16.40 -19.33 2.08
N SER A 22 -15.51 -19.75 1.20
CA SER A 22 -14.21 -19.13 1.05
C SER A 22 -14.43 -17.62 1.00
N PRO A 23 -13.67 -16.80 1.76
CA PRO A 23 -13.81 -15.36 1.65
C PRO A 23 -13.60 -15.01 0.17
N GLU A 24 -14.66 -14.54 -0.46
CA GLU A 24 -14.62 -14.00 -1.80
C GLU A 24 -13.60 -12.85 -1.74
N VAL A 25 -12.42 -13.06 -2.29
CA VAL A 25 -11.44 -12.00 -2.47
C VAL A 25 -12.10 -11.05 -3.46
N THR A 26 -12.84 -10.10 -2.92
CA THR A 26 -13.40 -9.01 -3.69
C THR A 26 -12.22 -8.33 -4.34
N ARG A 27 -12.00 -8.57 -5.62
CA ARG A 27 -11.05 -7.79 -6.41
C ARG A 27 -11.60 -6.37 -6.44
N GLN A 28 -11.25 -5.61 -5.41
CA GLN A 28 -11.50 -4.18 -5.43
C GLN A 28 -10.72 -3.64 -6.62
N GLY A 29 -11.43 -2.95 -7.52
CA GLY A 29 -10.79 -2.24 -8.61
C GLY A 29 -9.75 -1.24 -8.08
N PRO A 30 -9.00 -0.58 -8.96
CA PRO A 30 -7.98 0.37 -8.53
C PRO A 30 -8.59 1.43 -7.60
N PRO A 31 -7.90 1.79 -6.50
CA PRO A 31 -8.36 2.81 -5.58
C PRO A 31 -8.55 4.16 -6.28
N LYS A 32 -9.59 4.89 -5.93
CA LYS A 32 -9.91 6.19 -6.54
C LYS A 32 -8.78 7.22 -6.41
N TRP A 33 -7.97 7.12 -5.36
CA TRP A 33 -6.86 8.04 -5.12
C TRP A 33 -5.75 7.97 -6.17
N ILE A 34 -5.71 6.91 -7.00
CA ILE A 34 -4.74 6.80 -8.10
C ILE A 34 -4.98 7.91 -9.13
N ASP A 35 -6.24 8.18 -9.44
CA ASP A 35 -6.62 9.20 -10.43
C ASP A 35 -6.87 10.57 -9.77
N VAL A 36 -7.42 10.57 -8.55
CA VAL A 36 -7.82 11.78 -7.84
C VAL A 36 -7.32 11.71 -6.39
N PRO A 37 -6.27 12.47 -6.03
CA PRO A 37 -5.82 12.57 -4.65
C PRO A 37 -6.94 12.98 -3.69
N PRO A 38 -6.93 12.54 -2.42
CA PRO A 38 -7.88 13.03 -1.42
C PRO A 38 -7.84 14.55 -1.29
N SER A 39 -9.01 15.19 -1.16
CA SER A 39 -9.17 16.64 -1.09
C SER A 39 -9.62 17.11 0.30
N ASP A 40 -8.96 16.63 1.35
CA ASP A 40 -9.26 16.95 2.76
C ASP A 40 -8.41 18.09 3.32
N GLY A 41 -7.80 18.89 2.45
CA GLY A 41 -6.93 20.01 2.80
C GLY A 41 -5.50 19.64 3.18
N LYS A 42 -5.13 18.36 3.09
CA LYS A 42 -3.76 17.89 3.32
C LYS A 42 -2.98 17.78 2.02
N ILE A 43 -1.66 17.74 2.11
CA ILE A 43 -0.78 17.57 0.97
C ILE A 43 -0.53 16.08 0.75
N TYR A 44 -0.85 15.60 -0.43
CA TYR A 44 -0.64 14.23 -0.86
C TYR A 44 0.29 14.16 -2.06
N GLY A 45 1.09 13.11 -2.10
CA GLY A 45 1.86 12.74 -3.27
C GLY A 45 1.52 11.33 -3.71
N ILE A 46 1.39 11.14 -5.02
CA ILE A 46 1.20 9.84 -5.64
C ILE A 46 2.40 9.56 -6.50
N GLY A 47 3.05 8.43 -6.25
CA GLY A 47 4.10 7.92 -7.10
C GLY A 47 3.72 6.57 -7.67
N GLN A 48 4.26 6.27 -8.84
CA GLN A 48 4.06 4.99 -9.50
C GLN A 48 5.38 4.49 -10.07
N ALA A 49 5.59 3.19 -10.03
CA ALA A 49 6.74 2.58 -10.67
C ALA A 49 6.35 1.23 -11.28
N SER A 50 6.74 1.05 -12.52
CA SER A 50 6.61 -0.21 -13.25
C SER A 50 7.72 -1.17 -12.86
N PHE A 51 7.73 -2.36 -13.44
CA PHE A 51 8.75 -3.37 -13.23
C PHE A 51 10.16 -2.77 -13.08
N ASN A 52 10.85 -3.21 -12.04
CA ASN A 52 12.23 -2.79 -11.77
C ASN A 52 13.13 -4.02 -11.70
N TYR A 53 14.24 -3.99 -12.45
CA TYR A 53 15.17 -5.10 -12.53
C TYR A 53 15.82 -5.49 -11.18
N TYR A 54 15.87 -4.54 -10.25
CA TYR A 54 16.39 -4.75 -8.90
C TYR A 54 15.33 -5.25 -7.91
N GLY A 55 14.13 -5.60 -8.41
CA GLY A 55 13.05 -6.24 -7.66
C GLY A 55 12.04 -5.27 -7.07
N VAL A 56 11.05 -5.87 -6.39
CA VAL A 56 9.87 -5.18 -5.86
C VAL A 56 10.21 -4.05 -4.88
N ASN A 57 11.24 -4.22 -4.04
CA ASN A 57 11.63 -3.17 -3.11
C ASN A 57 12.16 -1.93 -3.83
N ALA A 58 12.96 -2.11 -4.88
CA ALA A 58 13.46 -1.01 -5.69
C ALA A 58 12.31 -0.30 -6.43
N GLN A 59 11.35 -1.06 -6.96
CA GLN A 59 10.14 -0.53 -7.59
C GLN A 59 9.32 0.34 -6.61
N LYS A 60 9.08 -0.16 -5.39
CA LYS A 60 8.38 0.61 -4.35
C LYS A 60 9.15 1.88 -3.95
N GLN A 61 10.46 1.78 -3.79
CA GLN A 61 11.30 2.94 -3.45
C GLN A 61 11.25 4.03 -4.53
N GLU A 62 11.21 3.64 -5.79
CA GLU A 62 11.06 4.57 -6.90
C GLU A 62 9.69 5.28 -6.88
N ALA A 63 8.61 4.53 -6.66
CA ALA A 63 7.28 5.11 -6.50
C ALA A 63 7.22 6.08 -5.30
N MET A 64 7.83 5.72 -4.16
CA MET A 64 7.92 6.62 -3.00
C MET A 64 8.68 7.90 -3.31
N ALA A 65 9.80 7.81 -4.03
CA ALA A 65 10.58 8.99 -4.42
C ALA A 65 9.75 9.96 -5.26
N GLN A 66 8.98 9.46 -6.22
CA GLN A 66 8.08 10.28 -7.03
C GLN A 66 6.96 10.93 -6.19
N ALA A 67 6.38 10.18 -5.23
CA ALA A 67 5.37 10.72 -4.33
C ALA A 67 5.91 11.88 -3.47
N ILE A 68 7.14 11.74 -2.95
CA ILE A 68 7.81 12.77 -2.16
C ILE A 68 8.12 14.00 -3.01
N ASP A 69 8.59 13.81 -4.24
CA ASP A 69 8.85 14.91 -5.17
C ASP A 69 7.56 15.66 -5.53
N MET A 70 6.43 14.96 -5.60
CA MET A 70 5.12 15.59 -5.79
C MET A 70 4.70 16.43 -4.58
N ILE A 71 4.88 15.94 -3.35
CA ILE A 71 4.63 16.71 -2.13
C ILE A 71 5.51 17.96 -2.09
N ALA A 72 6.80 17.80 -2.37
CA ALA A 72 7.75 18.91 -2.38
C ALA A 72 7.37 20.00 -3.38
N ARG A 73 6.94 19.63 -4.59
CA ARG A 73 6.47 20.61 -5.59
C ARG A 73 5.23 21.39 -5.13
N GLN A 74 4.29 20.73 -4.47
CA GLN A 74 3.11 21.41 -3.92
C GLN A 74 3.48 22.42 -2.82
N LYS A 75 4.58 22.17 -2.10
CA LYS A 75 5.16 23.11 -1.12
C LYS A 75 6.03 24.20 -1.76
N GLY A 76 6.22 24.17 -3.07
CA GLY A 76 7.11 25.08 -3.79
C GLY A 76 8.60 24.83 -3.54
N VAL A 77 8.97 23.66 -3.04
CA VAL A 77 10.37 23.29 -2.75
C VAL A 77 10.84 22.14 -3.63
N LYS A 78 12.17 21.99 -3.73
CA LYS A 78 12.79 20.89 -4.50
C LYS A 78 13.64 20.03 -3.55
N VAL A 79 13.32 18.75 -3.50
CA VAL A 79 14.11 17.74 -2.78
C VAL A 79 15.12 17.11 -3.73
N GLN A 80 16.35 16.96 -3.28
CA GLN A 80 17.40 16.26 -4.04
C GLN A 80 17.59 14.85 -3.50
N ASN A 81 17.85 13.91 -4.41
CA ASN A 81 18.23 12.53 -4.07
C ASN A 81 17.22 11.81 -3.16
N SER A 82 15.91 12.06 -3.35
CA SER A 82 14.85 11.41 -2.58
C SER A 82 14.98 9.88 -2.60
N LEU A 83 15.24 9.30 -3.76
CA LEU A 83 15.41 7.85 -3.92
C LEU A 83 16.60 7.31 -3.11
N GLU A 84 17.75 7.97 -3.14
CA GLU A 84 18.95 7.53 -2.40
C GLU A 84 18.75 7.64 -0.89
N ARG A 85 18.00 8.65 -0.45
CA ARG A 85 17.64 8.79 0.98
C ARG A 85 16.67 7.70 1.42
N ILE A 86 15.67 7.36 0.62
CA ILE A 86 14.73 6.27 0.89
C ILE A 86 15.50 4.95 1.03
N LYS A 87 16.33 4.61 0.06
CA LYS A 87 17.16 3.39 0.09
C LYS A 87 18.01 3.29 1.36
N ARG A 88 18.51 4.42 1.86
CA ARG A 88 19.32 4.46 3.08
C ARG A 88 18.48 4.20 4.33
N VAL A 89 17.30 4.79 4.42
CA VAL A 89 16.39 4.62 5.56
C VAL A 89 15.86 3.19 5.61
N ASP A 90 15.41 2.66 4.48
CA ASP A 90 14.78 1.34 4.39
C ASP A 90 15.78 0.19 4.44
N LYS A 91 17.07 0.47 4.29
CA LYS A 91 18.12 -0.57 4.13
C LYS A 91 17.73 -1.61 3.07
N GLY A 92 17.03 -1.19 2.03
CA GLY A 92 16.55 -2.05 0.96
C GLY A 92 15.21 -2.77 1.23
N GLN A 93 14.56 -2.53 2.36
CA GLN A 93 13.26 -3.14 2.68
C GLN A 93 12.18 -2.07 2.79
N VAL A 94 11.31 -2.01 1.81
CA VAL A 94 10.05 -1.25 1.89
C VAL A 94 8.98 -2.18 2.45
N THR A 95 8.83 -2.16 3.76
CA THR A 95 7.73 -2.86 4.43
C THR A 95 6.41 -2.14 4.17
N GLN A 96 5.29 -2.84 4.24
CA GLN A 96 3.94 -2.26 4.16
C GLN A 96 3.60 -1.39 5.40
N ALA A 97 4.58 -1.08 6.23
CA ALA A 97 4.36 -0.33 7.45
C ALA A 97 4.06 1.13 7.11
N THR A 98 2.78 1.47 7.12
CA THR A 98 2.26 2.85 6.98
C THR A 98 2.72 3.79 8.10
N SER A 99 3.46 3.29 9.09
CA SER A 99 3.92 4.04 10.26
C SER A 99 5.31 4.67 10.10
N ILE A 100 6.08 4.28 9.05
CA ILE A 100 7.41 4.83 8.84
C ILE A 100 7.29 6.22 8.23
N GLY A 101 7.78 7.22 8.95
CA GLY A 101 7.89 8.59 8.47
C GLY A 101 9.24 8.81 7.78
N TYR A 102 9.22 9.55 6.69
CA TYR A 102 10.39 9.97 5.93
C TYR A 102 10.55 11.47 6.05
N SER A 103 11.76 11.92 6.33
CA SER A 103 12.10 13.35 6.46
C SER A 103 13.16 13.70 5.42
N PHE A 104 12.86 14.69 4.59
CA PHE A 104 13.71 15.15 3.50
C PHE A 104 13.98 16.63 3.63
N GLN A 105 15.25 17.02 3.52
CA GLN A 105 15.64 18.41 3.46
C GLN A 105 15.69 18.88 2.01
N SER A 106 15.00 19.96 1.70
CA SER A 106 15.03 20.58 0.38
C SER A 106 16.34 21.34 0.16
N VAL A 107 16.52 21.85 -1.05
CA VAL A 107 17.72 22.63 -1.44
C VAL A 107 17.80 23.95 -0.64
N ASP A 108 16.67 24.54 -0.31
CA ASP A 108 16.54 25.79 0.45
C ASP A 108 16.50 25.61 1.97
N GLY A 109 16.67 24.36 2.44
CA GLY A 109 16.65 24.02 3.87
C GLY A 109 15.28 23.68 4.44
N THR A 110 14.21 23.82 3.68
CA THR A 110 12.86 23.45 4.12
C THR A 110 12.75 21.91 4.30
N THR A 111 12.10 21.47 5.35
CA THR A 111 11.90 20.05 5.60
C THR A 111 10.55 19.58 5.02
N VAL A 112 10.59 18.49 4.27
CA VAL A 112 9.40 17.76 3.80
C VAL A 112 9.32 16.46 4.58
N ASN A 113 8.26 16.33 5.38
CA ASN A 113 7.98 15.12 6.16
C ASN A 113 6.81 14.37 5.50
N ALA A 114 7.01 13.12 5.16
CA ALA A 114 5.99 12.33 4.51
C ALA A 114 5.96 10.90 5.03
N LYS A 115 4.79 10.28 5.04
CA LYS A 115 4.60 8.87 5.38
C LYS A 115 3.71 8.20 4.38
N ILE A 116 3.87 6.88 4.24
CA ILE A 116 3.00 6.08 3.38
C ILE A 116 1.58 6.09 3.99
N LYS A 117 0.61 6.43 3.16
CA LYS A 117 -0.82 6.39 3.50
C LYS A 117 -1.45 5.12 2.97
N ASP A 118 -1.13 4.74 1.74
CA ASP A 118 -1.67 3.56 1.09
C ASP A 118 -0.74 3.05 -0.01
N VAL A 119 -0.86 1.76 -0.34
CA VAL A 119 -0.09 1.08 -1.40
C VAL A 119 -1.04 0.21 -2.21
N TYR A 120 -1.01 0.37 -3.51
CA TYR A 120 -1.76 -0.48 -4.44
C TYR A 120 -0.82 -1.09 -5.48
N HIS A 121 -0.95 -2.39 -5.72
CA HIS A 121 -0.23 -3.08 -6.78
C HIS A 121 -1.19 -3.51 -7.88
N ASP A 122 -1.07 -2.89 -9.04
CA ASP A 122 -1.73 -3.36 -10.26
C ASP A 122 -0.96 -4.60 -10.76
N THR A 123 -1.45 -5.77 -10.39
CA THR A 123 -0.79 -7.06 -10.74
C THR A 123 -0.85 -7.37 -12.24
N TYR A 124 -1.77 -6.76 -12.98
CA TYR A 124 -1.88 -6.97 -14.42
C TYR A 124 -0.81 -6.21 -15.20
N LYS A 125 -0.51 -4.98 -14.75
CA LYS A 125 0.51 -4.12 -15.38
C LYS A 125 1.85 -4.20 -14.68
N ASP A 126 1.94 -4.89 -13.54
CA ASP A 126 3.07 -4.89 -12.62
C ASP A 126 3.53 -3.46 -12.26
N VAL A 127 2.57 -2.65 -11.79
CA VAL A 127 2.80 -1.28 -11.36
C VAL A 127 2.44 -1.11 -9.89
N TYR A 128 3.38 -0.61 -9.10
CA TYR A 128 3.10 -0.14 -7.76
C TYR A 128 2.70 1.33 -7.77
N HIS A 129 1.59 1.63 -7.10
CA HIS A 129 1.14 2.98 -6.81
C HIS A 129 1.27 3.20 -5.30
N ILE A 130 1.90 4.28 -4.90
CA ILE A 130 2.08 4.63 -3.49
C ILE A 130 1.51 6.01 -3.25
N LEU A 131 0.57 6.09 -2.32
CA LEU A 131 0.02 7.34 -1.81
C LEU A 131 0.79 7.72 -0.54
N MET A 132 1.42 8.88 -0.55
CA MET A 132 2.06 9.45 0.63
C MET A 132 1.32 10.71 1.09
N ILE A 133 1.40 11.00 2.38
CA ILE A 133 0.82 12.18 2.99
C ILE A 133 1.90 12.93 3.76
N GLU A 134 1.90 14.26 3.65
CA GLU A 134 2.70 15.13 4.50
C GLU A 134 2.13 15.18 5.93
N TYR A 135 3.01 15.29 6.94
CA TYR A 135 2.61 15.40 8.36
C TYR A 135 3.52 16.34 9.14
#